data_e852d74d972e312e90ae1d60a3fed6b0
#
_entry.id   e852d74d972e312e90ae1d60a3fed6b0
#
_cell.length_a   1.000
_cell.length_b   1.000
_cell.length_c   1.000
_cell.angle_alpha   90.00
_cell.angle_beta   90.00
_cell.angle_gamma   90.00
#
_symmetry.space_group_name_H-M   'P 1'
#
loop_
_entity.id
_entity.type
_entity.pdbx_description
1 polymer ?
#
loop_
_entity_poly.entity_id
_entity_poly.type
_entity_poly.pdbx_seq_one_letter_code
_entity_poly.pdbx_strand_id
1 'polypeptide(L)'
;MDKIKILWADDEIDLLKPQLMFLEKRGYEVITVSNGYDALEECEQDKDIDVVFLDESMPGITGLETLSKLKATNPLLPVVMITKNEAEHVMEEAIGSQIADYLIKPVNPNQILLSLKKIIDNKRLVREKTSSDYQQEFRQIFMQINSGLGIEEWADVYRKIINWEIKIDESNSTQMYDILSMQKGEANTEFSKFIVKNYVDWVQRGEGPVMSNQLMRSKVFPHLRDGEPTLFVLLDNLRYDQWKVIEPIITELYRVEEEDFFYSILPTSTQYSRNAIFSGLMPLDIAKRFPDWWKNDNEEGGKNLHEDVLFNELLKRAFRKEIKNEYV
;
A
#
# COMPACT_ATOMS: atom_id res chain seq x y z
N MET A 1 17.90 6.48 -23.90
CA MET A 1 16.63 7.03 -23.40
C MET A 1 15.54 6.26 -24.10
N ASP A 2 14.73 5.55 -23.37
CA ASP A 2 13.61 4.83 -23.91
C ASP A 2 12.63 5.84 -24.52
N LYS A 3 12.00 5.45 -25.62
CA LYS A 3 11.02 6.31 -26.28
C LYS A 3 9.77 6.38 -25.40
N ILE A 4 9.20 7.56 -25.23
CA ILE A 4 7.92 7.73 -24.56
C ILE A 4 6.84 7.07 -25.38
N LYS A 5 6.10 6.16 -24.77
CA LYS A 5 5.08 5.33 -25.38
C LYS A 5 3.69 5.90 -25.09
N ILE A 6 2.95 6.19 -26.15
CA ILE A 6 1.63 6.82 -26.10
C ILE A 6 0.61 5.81 -26.66
N LEU A 7 -0.44 5.52 -25.90
CA LEU A 7 -1.62 4.84 -26.43
C LEU A 7 -2.66 5.88 -26.83
N TRP A 8 -3.15 5.81 -28.05
CA TRP A 8 -4.20 6.72 -28.56
C TRP A 8 -5.42 5.92 -29.01
N ALA A 9 -6.53 6.08 -28.30
CA ALA A 9 -7.82 5.49 -28.60
C ALA A 9 -8.75 6.54 -29.20
N ASP A 10 -9.18 6.34 -30.48
CA ASP A 10 -10.08 7.24 -31.21
C ASP A 10 -10.72 6.43 -32.35
N ASP A 11 -12.04 6.46 -32.49
CA ASP A 11 -12.74 5.71 -33.54
C ASP A 11 -12.47 6.29 -34.93
N GLU A 12 -12.05 7.55 -35.01
CA GLU A 12 -11.64 8.22 -36.26
C GLU A 12 -10.10 8.26 -36.40
N ILE A 13 -9.35 7.33 -35.76
CA ILE A 13 -7.87 7.35 -35.69
C ILE A 13 -7.18 7.43 -37.05
N ASP A 14 -7.78 6.86 -38.09
CA ASP A 14 -7.28 6.95 -39.49
C ASP A 14 -7.24 8.38 -40.05
N LEU A 15 -8.06 9.28 -39.51
CA LEU A 15 -8.07 10.69 -39.89
C LEU A 15 -6.98 11.49 -39.19
N LEU A 16 -6.38 10.93 -38.13
CA LEU A 16 -5.36 11.56 -37.32
C LEU A 16 -3.93 11.25 -37.79
N LYS A 17 -3.73 10.67 -38.97
CA LYS A 17 -2.41 10.34 -39.53
C LYS A 17 -1.39 11.49 -39.49
N PRO A 18 -1.77 12.76 -39.79
CA PRO A 18 -0.81 13.87 -39.66
C PRO A 18 -0.29 14.09 -38.24
N GLN A 19 -1.15 13.92 -37.20
CA GLN A 19 -0.81 14.05 -35.80
C GLN A 19 0.11 12.90 -35.35
N LEU A 20 -0.21 11.67 -35.76
CA LEU A 20 0.59 10.47 -35.50
C LEU A 20 2.00 10.63 -36.07
N MET A 21 2.12 10.96 -37.38
CA MET A 21 3.40 11.20 -38.04
C MET A 21 4.19 12.36 -37.39
N PHE A 22 3.51 13.38 -36.89
CA PHE A 22 4.14 14.48 -36.17
C PHE A 22 4.77 14.05 -34.85
N LEU A 23 4.12 13.15 -34.09
CA LEU A 23 4.63 12.58 -32.84
C LEU A 23 5.79 11.62 -33.10
N GLU A 24 5.63 10.69 -34.04
CA GLU A 24 6.68 9.72 -34.42
C GLU A 24 7.98 10.41 -34.85
N LYS A 25 7.89 11.46 -35.67
CA LYS A 25 9.06 12.27 -36.08
C LYS A 25 9.77 12.96 -34.91
N ARG A 26 9.12 13.10 -33.78
CA ARG A 26 9.69 13.65 -32.55
C ARG A 26 10.21 12.62 -31.57
N GLY A 27 10.16 11.35 -31.97
CA GLY A 27 10.71 10.25 -31.18
C GLY A 27 9.73 9.61 -30.22
N TYR A 28 8.43 9.96 -30.28
CA TYR A 28 7.39 9.24 -29.54
C TYR A 28 7.06 7.92 -30.25
N GLU A 29 6.71 6.92 -29.47
CA GLU A 29 6.12 5.68 -29.96
C GLU A 29 4.62 5.77 -29.74
N VAL A 30 3.81 5.58 -30.79
CA VAL A 30 2.35 5.73 -30.70
C VAL A 30 1.69 4.42 -31.07
N ILE A 31 0.98 3.83 -30.10
CA ILE A 31 0.08 2.69 -30.30
C ILE A 31 -1.30 3.26 -30.53
N THR A 32 -2.01 2.76 -31.53
CA THR A 32 -3.33 3.26 -31.90
C THR A 32 -4.39 2.16 -31.82
N VAL A 33 -5.53 2.49 -31.23
CA VAL A 33 -6.69 1.61 -31.12
C VAL A 33 -7.97 2.39 -31.48
N SER A 34 -9.03 1.71 -31.86
CA SER A 34 -10.24 2.33 -32.36
C SER A 34 -11.41 2.36 -31.36
N ASN A 35 -11.24 1.81 -30.18
CA ASN A 35 -12.28 1.74 -29.15
C ASN A 35 -11.70 1.59 -27.75
N GLY A 36 -12.55 1.77 -26.73
CA GLY A 36 -12.14 1.72 -25.34
C GLY A 36 -11.77 0.32 -24.82
N TYR A 37 -12.35 -0.76 -25.37
CA TYR A 37 -12.01 -2.12 -24.95
C TYR A 37 -10.59 -2.48 -25.36
N ASP A 38 -10.20 -2.18 -26.59
CA ASP A 38 -8.84 -2.41 -27.08
C ASP A 38 -7.84 -1.55 -26.28
N ALA A 39 -8.23 -0.32 -25.87
CA ALA A 39 -7.39 0.52 -25.03
C ALA A 39 -7.14 -0.09 -23.63
N LEU A 40 -8.14 -0.72 -23.03
CA LEU A 40 -7.99 -1.43 -21.75
C LEU A 40 -7.08 -2.65 -21.93
N GLU A 41 -7.28 -3.43 -22.98
CA GLU A 41 -6.47 -4.63 -23.27
C GLU A 41 -5.00 -4.27 -23.49
N GLU A 42 -4.69 -3.25 -24.29
CA GLU A 42 -3.32 -2.77 -24.50
C GLU A 42 -2.65 -2.32 -23.19
N CYS A 43 -3.37 -1.59 -22.33
CA CYS A 43 -2.84 -1.18 -21.03
C CYS A 43 -2.62 -2.35 -20.05
N GLU A 44 -3.32 -3.47 -20.23
CA GLU A 44 -3.07 -4.70 -19.46
C GLU A 44 -1.84 -5.45 -19.96
N GLN A 45 -1.65 -5.52 -21.28
CA GLN A 45 -0.56 -6.26 -21.92
C GLN A 45 0.77 -5.49 -21.89
N ASP A 46 0.74 -4.19 -22.10
CA ASP A 46 1.91 -3.32 -22.12
C ASP A 46 1.92 -2.34 -20.93
N LYS A 47 2.75 -2.63 -19.93
CA LYS A 47 2.90 -1.80 -18.72
C LYS A 47 3.83 -0.60 -18.92
N ASP A 48 4.49 -0.50 -20.08
CA ASP A 48 5.42 0.58 -20.41
C ASP A 48 4.73 1.79 -21.08
N ILE A 49 3.40 1.78 -21.19
CA ILE A 49 2.63 2.92 -21.68
C ILE A 49 2.75 4.09 -20.71
N ASP A 50 3.28 5.21 -21.20
CA ASP A 50 3.52 6.42 -20.41
C ASP A 50 2.31 7.34 -20.30
N VAL A 51 1.50 7.44 -21.35
CA VAL A 51 0.35 8.35 -21.47
C VAL A 51 -0.72 7.72 -22.35
N VAL A 52 -1.99 7.93 -21.99
CA VAL A 52 -3.13 7.50 -22.80
C VAL A 52 -3.90 8.74 -23.28
N PHE A 53 -4.18 8.80 -24.58
CA PHE A 53 -5.13 9.73 -25.19
C PHE A 53 -6.44 8.98 -25.45
N LEU A 54 -7.55 9.48 -24.91
CA LEU A 54 -8.87 8.88 -25.07
C LEU A 54 -9.83 9.84 -25.73
N ASP A 55 -10.41 9.46 -26.85
CA ASP A 55 -11.59 10.14 -27.37
C ASP A 55 -12.79 9.89 -26.45
N GLU A 56 -13.59 10.93 -26.24
CA GLU A 56 -14.80 10.84 -25.42
C GLU A 56 -15.85 9.92 -26.04
N SER A 57 -16.02 10.02 -27.39
CA SER A 57 -17.11 9.38 -28.13
C SER A 57 -16.59 8.20 -28.94
N MET A 58 -16.47 7.04 -28.31
CA MET A 58 -16.05 5.79 -28.98
C MET A 58 -17.16 4.75 -28.99
N PRO A 59 -17.19 3.83 -29.97
CA PRO A 59 -18.14 2.73 -29.99
C PRO A 59 -17.87 1.73 -28.85
N GLY A 60 -18.94 1.19 -28.31
CA GLY A 60 -18.90 0.20 -27.21
C GLY A 60 -18.93 0.85 -25.84
N ILE A 61 -17.77 1.24 -25.30
CA ILE A 61 -17.65 2.02 -24.07
C ILE A 61 -17.12 3.42 -24.36
N THR A 62 -17.65 4.41 -23.64
CA THR A 62 -17.23 5.80 -23.77
C THR A 62 -15.81 6.03 -23.25
N GLY A 63 -15.20 7.17 -23.62
CA GLY A 63 -13.89 7.56 -23.06
C GLY A 63 -13.92 7.72 -21.55
N LEU A 64 -15.01 8.24 -20.97
CA LEU A 64 -15.18 8.39 -19.51
C LEU A 64 -15.28 7.02 -18.79
N GLU A 65 -16.03 6.08 -19.36
CA GLU A 65 -16.11 4.72 -18.84
C GLU A 65 -14.76 3.99 -18.93
N THR A 66 -14.04 4.20 -20.04
CA THR A 66 -12.67 3.67 -20.21
C THR A 66 -11.71 4.28 -19.22
N LEU A 67 -11.74 5.60 -19.01
CA LEU A 67 -10.96 6.33 -18.00
C LEU A 67 -11.18 5.76 -16.61
N SER A 68 -12.44 5.59 -16.21
CA SER A 68 -12.79 5.05 -14.89
C SER A 68 -12.19 3.66 -14.66
N LYS A 69 -12.26 2.77 -15.67
CA LYS A 69 -11.68 1.42 -15.59
C LYS A 69 -10.15 1.45 -15.58
N LEU A 70 -9.52 2.30 -16.40
CA LEU A 70 -8.06 2.48 -16.39
C LEU A 70 -7.57 2.97 -15.03
N LYS A 71 -8.27 3.93 -14.43
CA LYS A 71 -7.90 4.48 -13.11
C LYS A 71 -8.12 3.49 -11.96
N ALA A 72 -9.07 2.59 -12.07
CA ALA A 72 -9.28 1.51 -11.11
C ALA A 72 -8.12 0.49 -11.10
N THR A 73 -7.51 0.22 -12.28
CA THR A 73 -6.40 -0.74 -12.41
C THR A 73 -5.03 -0.08 -12.37
N ASN A 74 -4.90 1.15 -12.86
CA ASN A 74 -3.65 1.93 -12.85
C ASN A 74 -3.94 3.41 -12.53
N PRO A 75 -4.07 3.78 -11.24
CA PRO A 75 -4.40 5.14 -10.81
C PRO A 75 -3.39 6.20 -11.27
N LEU A 76 -2.12 5.82 -11.43
CA LEU A 76 -1.02 6.75 -11.76
C LEU A 76 -0.83 6.95 -13.26
N LEU A 77 -1.46 6.15 -14.12
CA LEU A 77 -1.34 6.29 -15.56
C LEU A 77 -1.99 7.62 -16.01
N PRO A 78 -1.23 8.57 -16.61
CA PRO A 78 -1.80 9.82 -17.07
C PRO A 78 -2.72 9.57 -18.25
N VAL A 79 -3.93 10.13 -18.18
CA VAL A 79 -4.92 10.06 -19.25
C VAL A 79 -5.29 11.47 -19.67
N VAL A 80 -5.25 11.70 -20.98
CA VAL A 80 -5.67 12.95 -21.64
C VAL A 80 -6.97 12.68 -22.39
N MET A 81 -8.03 13.38 -22.02
CA MET A 81 -9.30 13.27 -22.70
C MET A 81 -9.31 14.14 -23.96
N ILE A 82 -9.87 13.63 -25.05
CA ILE A 82 -10.09 14.36 -26.30
C ILE A 82 -11.59 14.44 -26.55
N THR A 83 -12.12 15.64 -26.72
CA THR A 83 -13.58 15.86 -26.84
C THR A 83 -13.93 16.84 -27.94
N LYS A 84 -15.11 16.69 -28.56
CA LYS A 84 -15.71 17.66 -29.48
C LYS A 84 -16.51 18.74 -28.74
N ASN A 85 -16.75 18.59 -27.46
CA ASN A 85 -17.70 19.40 -26.69
C ASN A 85 -17.00 20.19 -25.58
N GLU A 86 -17.26 21.50 -25.51
CA GLU A 86 -16.83 22.38 -24.43
C GLU A 86 -17.81 22.36 -23.24
N ALA A 87 -18.70 21.35 -23.17
CA ALA A 87 -19.73 21.30 -22.14
C ALA A 87 -19.10 21.09 -20.74
N GLU A 88 -19.35 22.04 -19.88
CA GLU A 88 -18.80 22.19 -18.53
C GLU A 88 -18.98 20.92 -17.68
N HIS A 89 -20.11 20.21 -17.84
CA HIS A 89 -20.41 19.01 -17.06
C HIS A 89 -19.55 17.79 -17.43
N VAL A 90 -19.13 17.63 -18.70
CA VAL A 90 -18.22 16.55 -19.14
C VAL A 90 -16.82 16.81 -18.61
N MET A 91 -16.42 18.07 -18.56
CA MET A 91 -15.15 18.49 -17.92
C MET A 91 -15.16 18.24 -16.40
N GLU A 92 -16.25 18.57 -15.72
CA GLU A 92 -16.36 18.34 -14.27
C GLU A 92 -16.31 16.85 -13.92
N GLU A 93 -16.96 15.99 -14.69
CA GLU A 93 -16.94 14.55 -14.52
C GLU A 93 -15.53 13.97 -14.83
N ALA A 94 -14.89 14.44 -15.89
CA ALA A 94 -13.53 14.05 -16.25
C ALA A 94 -12.49 14.52 -15.20
N ILE A 95 -12.63 15.73 -14.68
CA ILE A 95 -11.79 16.28 -13.60
C ILE A 95 -11.98 15.46 -12.32
N GLY A 96 -13.22 15.13 -11.97
CA GLY A 96 -13.54 14.23 -10.84
C GLY A 96 -12.91 12.84 -11.00
N SER A 97 -12.71 12.38 -12.24
CA SER A 97 -12.05 11.11 -12.60
C SER A 97 -10.52 11.20 -12.72
N GLN A 98 -9.91 12.29 -12.29
CA GLN A 98 -8.44 12.49 -12.23
C GLN A 98 -7.73 12.42 -13.59
N ILE A 99 -8.21 13.14 -14.60
CA ILE A 99 -7.51 13.31 -15.87
C ILE A 99 -6.22 14.14 -15.69
N ALA A 100 -5.22 13.85 -16.53
CA ALA A 100 -3.97 14.62 -16.55
C ALA A 100 -4.10 15.92 -17.36
N ASP A 101 -4.90 15.91 -18.43
CA ASP A 101 -5.21 17.06 -19.28
C ASP A 101 -6.41 16.76 -20.18
N TYR A 102 -6.92 17.76 -20.90
CA TYR A 102 -7.94 17.59 -21.95
C TYR A 102 -7.60 18.40 -23.20
N LEU A 103 -8.04 17.89 -24.36
CA LEU A 103 -7.86 18.54 -25.67
C LEU A 103 -9.20 18.62 -26.39
N ILE A 104 -9.44 19.73 -27.11
CA ILE A 104 -10.67 19.96 -27.86
C ILE A 104 -10.40 19.67 -29.34
N LYS A 105 -11.26 18.90 -29.99
CA LYS A 105 -11.23 18.65 -31.46
C LYS A 105 -11.65 19.93 -32.20
N PRO A 106 -10.96 20.33 -33.30
CA PRO A 106 -9.89 19.60 -33.97
C PRO A 106 -8.55 19.70 -33.24
N VAL A 107 -7.92 18.55 -32.99
CA VAL A 107 -6.70 18.47 -32.16
C VAL A 107 -5.51 19.02 -32.91
N ASN A 108 -4.95 20.11 -32.41
CA ASN A 108 -3.74 20.71 -32.97
C ASN A 108 -2.49 19.95 -32.47
N PRO A 109 -1.57 19.53 -33.38
CA PRO A 109 -0.34 18.85 -33.00
C PRO A 109 0.51 19.56 -31.93
N ASN A 110 0.50 20.90 -31.91
CA ASN A 110 1.22 21.67 -30.90
C ASN A 110 0.55 21.59 -29.50
N GLN A 111 -0.78 21.50 -29.43
CA GLN A 111 -1.50 21.29 -28.16
C GLN A 111 -1.19 19.91 -27.57
N ILE A 112 -1.16 18.87 -28.42
CA ILE A 112 -0.73 17.52 -28.01
C ILE A 112 0.68 17.59 -27.41
N LEU A 113 1.61 18.25 -28.09
CA LEU A 113 2.99 18.36 -27.63
C LEU A 113 3.12 19.13 -26.30
N LEU A 114 2.31 20.18 -26.10
CA LEU A 114 2.28 20.94 -24.85
C LEU A 114 1.73 20.09 -23.71
N SER A 115 0.64 19.36 -23.93
CA SER A 115 0.07 18.43 -22.96
C SER A 115 1.09 17.34 -22.57
N LEU A 116 1.71 16.68 -23.56
CA LEU A 116 2.77 15.69 -23.31
C LEU A 116 3.94 16.27 -22.51
N LYS A 117 4.45 17.44 -22.88
CA LYS A 117 5.54 18.08 -22.14
C LYS A 117 5.16 18.35 -20.69
N LYS A 118 3.96 18.87 -20.44
CA LYS A 118 3.46 19.12 -19.08
C LYS A 118 3.44 17.83 -18.24
N ILE A 119 2.93 16.73 -18.82
CA ILE A 119 2.84 15.44 -18.14
C ILE A 119 4.24 14.86 -17.87
N ILE A 120 5.13 14.89 -18.87
CA ILE A 120 6.49 14.35 -18.78
C ILE A 120 7.34 15.17 -17.82
N ASP A 121 7.28 16.51 -17.91
CA ASP A 121 8.03 17.40 -17.02
C ASP A 121 7.55 17.26 -15.58
N ASN A 122 6.25 17.09 -15.34
CA ASN A 122 5.72 16.81 -14.00
C ASN A 122 6.25 15.47 -13.44
N LYS A 123 6.19 14.40 -14.24
CA LYS A 123 6.78 13.09 -13.82
C LYS A 123 8.27 13.23 -13.50
N ARG A 124 9.03 13.93 -14.33
CA ARG A 124 10.47 14.17 -14.11
C ARG A 124 10.73 14.98 -12.85
N LEU A 125 10.02 16.08 -12.64
CA LEU A 125 10.16 16.92 -11.44
C LEU A 125 9.82 16.17 -10.16
N VAL A 126 8.77 15.34 -10.18
CA VAL A 126 8.41 14.47 -9.04
C VAL A 126 9.54 13.48 -8.75
N ARG A 127 10.08 12.81 -9.78
CA ARG A 127 11.21 11.87 -9.62
C ARG A 127 12.46 12.56 -9.06
N GLU A 128 12.83 13.72 -9.61
CA GLU A 128 14.01 14.49 -9.17
C GLU A 128 13.84 14.94 -7.72
N LYS A 129 12.66 15.44 -7.35
CA LYS A 129 12.33 15.83 -5.98
C LYS A 129 12.38 14.64 -5.03
N THR A 130 11.69 13.55 -5.36
CA THR A 130 11.67 12.31 -4.56
C THR A 130 13.10 11.79 -4.36
N SER A 131 13.93 11.81 -5.40
CA SER A 131 15.34 11.40 -5.31
C SER A 131 16.15 12.28 -4.37
N SER A 132 16.00 13.61 -4.49
CA SER A 132 16.70 14.57 -3.63
C SER A 132 16.28 14.44 -2.16
N ASP A 133 14.98 14.36 -1.91
CA ASP A 133 14.41 14.23 -0.58
C ASP A 133 14.85 12.92 0.08
N TYR A 134 14.82 11.80 -0.68
CA TYR A 134 15.30 10.51 -0.18
C TYR A 134 16.80 10.54 0.13
N GLN A 135 17.65 11.13 -0.73
CA GLN A 135 19.08 11.20 -0.46
C GLN A 135 19.39 11.98 0.83
N GLN A 136 18.60 12.99 1.15
CA GLN A 136 18.73 13.73 2.40
C GLN A 136 18.31 12.87 3.60
N GLU A 137 17.17 12.21 3.52
CA GLU A 137 16.62 11.42 4.62
C GLU A 137 17.36 10.07 4.79
N PHE A 138 17.88 9.50 3.70
CA PHE A 138 18.74 8.31 3.73
C PHE A 138 19.89 8.44 4.72
N ARG A 139 20.60 9.59 4.70
CA ARG A 139 21.71 9.83 5.64
C ARG A 139 21.23 9.90 7.08
N GLN A 140 20.05 10.46 7.32
CA GLN A 140 19.49 10.57 8.66
C GLN A 140 19.09 9.18 9.19
N ILE A 141 18.39 8.39 8.38
CA ILE A 141 18.01 7.02 8.73
C ILE A 141 19.27 6.16 8.96
N PHE A 142 20.28 6.28 8.10
CA PHE A 142 21.55 5.56 8.25
C PHE A 142 22.24 5.90 9.58
N MET A 143 22.32 7.17 9.93
CA MET A 143 22.89 7.60 11.22
C MET A 143 22.06 7.10 12.40
N GLN A 144 20.74 7.13 12.30
CA GLN A 144 19.84 6.60 13.33
C GLN A 144 20.06 5.10 13.55
N ILE A 145 20.06 4.29 12.50
CA ILE A 145 20.28 2.83 12.57
C ILE A 145 21.57 2.51 13.35
N ASN A 146 22.62 3.29 13.15
CA ASN A 146 23.94 3.07 13.76
C ASN A 146 24.13 3.76 15.12
N SER A 147 23.12 4.46 15.68
CA SER A 147 23.22 5.19 16.95
C SER A 147 22.84 4.38 18.19
N GLY A 148 22.40 3.14 18.03
CA GLY A 148 21.95 2.30 19.16
C GLY A 148 20.51 2.61 19.58
N LEU A 149 19.57 2.38 18.70
CA LEU A 149 18.15 2.71 18.85
C LEU A 149 17.46 1.94 19.97
N GLY A 150 16.51 2.61 20.62
CA GLY A 150 15.54 2.03 21.54
C GLY A 150 14.29 1.47 20.83
N ILE A 151 13.32 1.02 21.63
CA ILE A 151 12.11 0.34 21.16
C ILE A 151 11.28 1.21 20.20
N GLU A 152 10.99 2.44 20.61
CA GLU A 152 10.14 3.37 19.84
C GLU A 152 10.88 3.91 18.62
N GLU A 153 12.18 4.17 18.75
CA GLU A 153 13.01 4.66 17.65
C GLU A 153 13.13 3.65 16.51
N TRP A 154 13.15 2.34 16.81
CA TRP A 154 13.08 1.29 15.80
C TRP A 154 11.75 1.30 15.04
N ALA A 155 10.64 1.53 15.73
CA ALA A 155 9.33 1.68 15.10
C ALA A 155 9.30 2.88 14.13
N ASP A 156 9.90 4.02 14.53
CA ASP A 156 9.99 5.22 13.69
C ASP A 156 10.87 5.01 12.45
N VAL A 157 12.00 4.35 12.60
CA VAL A 157 12.87 3.98 11.46
C VAL A 157 12.11 3.07 10.49
N TYR A 158 11.38 2.08 11.01
CA TYR A 158 10.57 1.20 10.18
C TYR A 158 9.50 1.96 9.39
N ARG A 159 8.74 2.87 10.05
CA ARG A 159 7.75 3.74 9.38
C ARG A 159 8.38 4.55 8.25
N LYS A 160 9.54 5.16 8.50
CA LYS A 160 10.25 5.96 7.49
C LYS A 160 10.66 5.13 6.29
N ILE A 161 11.24 3.96 6.52
CA ILE A 161 11.66 3.05 5.44
C ILE A 161 10.47 2.63 4.58
N ILE A 162 9.35 2.25 5.20
CA ILE A 162 8.14 1.85 4.47
C ILE A 162 7.53 3.03 3.70
N ASN A 163 7.47 4.23 4.29
CA ASN A 163 7.00 5.41 3.58
C ASN A 163 7.85 5.73 2.33
N TRP A 164 9.17 5.52 2.41
CA TRP A 164 10.04 5.68 1.26
C TRP A 164 9.87 4.55 0.23
N GLU A 165 9.64 3.33 0.66
CA GLU A 165 9.35 2.21 -0.24
C GLU A 165 8.13 2.53 -1.13
N ILE A 166 7.03 3.00 -0.54
CA ILE A 166 5.82 3.38 -1.27
C ILE A 166 6.11 4.54 -2.25
N LYS A 167 6.76 5.62 -1.81
CA LYS A 167 7.09 6.78 -2.65
C LYS A 167 8.04 6.43 -3.81
N ILE A 168 9.00 5.55 -3.58
CA ILE A 168 9.96 5.12 -4.60
C ILE A 168 9.27 4.21 -5.62
N ASP A 169 8.39 3.34 -5.15
CA ASP A 169 7.57 2.47 -6.01
C ASP A 169 6.70 3.31 -6.95
N GLU A 170 6.00 4.31 -6.42
CA GLU A 170 5.23 5.29 -7.22
C GLU A 170 6.09 6.03 -8.25
N SER A 171 7.37 6.28 -7.95
CA SER A 171 8.28 6.99 -8.85
C SER A 171 8.88 6.13 -9.96
N ASN A 172 8.72 4.79 -9.91
CA ASN A 172 9.31 3.82 -10.83
C ASN A 172 10.83 3.98 -11.02
N SER A 173 11.58 4.27 -9.94
CA SER A 173 13.02 4.50 -10.00
C SER A 173 13.80 3.26 -9.51
N THR A 174 14.24 2.42 -10.44
CA THR A 174 15.03 1.21 -10.15
C THR A 174 16.28 1.49 -9.31
N GLN A 175 16.99 2.57 -9.63
CA GLN A 175 18.21 2.93 -8.91
C GLN A 175 17.97 3.27 -7.43
N MET A 176 16.86 3.97 -7.14
CA MET A 176 16.49 4.31 -5.77
C MET A 176 16.02 3.07 -5.00
N TYR A 177 15.38 2.13 -5.68
CA TYR A 177 14.95 0.87 -5.10
C TYR A 177 16.14 0.04 -4.61
N ASP A 178 17.23 -0.04 -5.39
CA ASP A 178 18.45 -0.75 -4.98
C ASP A 178 19.08 -0.14 -3.73
N ILE A 179 19.12 1.18 -3.64
CA ILE A 179 19.64 1.92 -2.47
C ILE A 179 18.77 1.66 -1.24
N LEU A 180 17.44 1.73 -1.38
CA LEU A 180 16.51 1.44 -0.31
C LEU A 180 16.61 -0.02 0.17
N SER A 181 16.72 -0.97 -0.76
CA SER A 181 16.90 -2.38 -0.46
C SER A 181 18.15 -2.64 0.38
N MET A 182 19.25 -1.99 0.06
CA MET A 182 20.48 -2.03 0.86
C MET A 182 20.26 -1.47 2.26
N GLN A 183 19.58 -0.32 2.39
CA GLN A 183 19.27 0.29 3.69
C GLN A 183 18.34 -0.59 4.54
N LYS A 184 17.34 -1.24 3.92
CA LYS A 184 16.48 -2.24 4.59
C LYS A 184 17.29 -3.42 5.12
N GLY A 185 18.25 -3.92 4.34
CA GLY A 185 19.15 -5.00 4.74
C GLY A 185 20.00 -4.63 5.96
N GLU A 186 20.53 -3.42 5.99
CA GLU A 186 21.29 -2.90 7.13
C GLU A 186 20.42 -2.73 8.36
N ALA A 187 19.25 -2.08 8.22
CA ALA A 187 18.29 -1.92 9.30
C ALA A 187 17.88 -3.28 9.90
N ASN A 188 17.60 -4.28 9.06
CA ASN A 188 17.30 -5.65 9.51
C ASN A 188 18.44 -6.27 10.31
N THR A 189 19.66 -6.06 9.89
CA THR A 189 20.84 -6.59 10.57
C THR A 189 21.00 -5.98 11.97
N GLU A 190 20.91 -4.67 12.08
CA GLU A 190 21.05 -3.96 13.36
C GLU A 190 19.83 -4.20 14.28
N PHE A 191 18.62 -4.25 13.73
CA PHE A 191 17.43 -4.64 14.47
C PHE A 191 17.52 -6.06 15.02
N SER A 192 18.06 -7.00 14.24
CA SER A 192 18.29 -8.38 14.71
C SER A 192 19.24 -8.43 15.92
N LYS A 193 20.31 -7.63 15.89
CA LYS A 193 21.23 -7.51 17.03
C LYS A 193 20.53 -6.91 18.25
N PHE A 194 19.69 -5.88 18.04
CA PHE A 194 18.89 -5.27 19.08
C PHE A 194 17.94 -6.29 19.73
N ILE A 195 17.23 -7.09 18.93
CA ILE A 195 16.35 -8.15 19.43
C ILE A 195 17.13 -9.21 20.21
N VAL A 196 18.22 -9.73 19.65
CA VAL A 196 19.06 -10.74 20.34
C VAL A 196 19.54 -10.25 21.68
N LYS A 197 19.91 -8.98 21.79
CA LYS A 197 20.41 -8.38 23.04
C LYS A 197 19.34 -8.22 24.11
N ASN A 198 18.09 -7.89 23.73
CA ASN A 198 17.07 -7.43 24.67
C ASN A 198 15.93 -8.44 24.90
N TYR A 199 15.63 -9.32 23.95
CA TYR A 199 14.41 -10.14 23.97
C TYR A 199 14.28 -11.02 25.21
N VAL A 200 15.36 -11.65 25.66
CA VAL A 200 15.34 -12.54 26.83
C VAL A 200 14.98 -11.77 28.08
N ASP A 201 15.54 -10.58 28.27
CA ASP A 201 15.23 -9.72 29.42
C ASP A 201 13.77 -9.25 29.39
N TRP A 202 13.23 -8.91 28.20
CA TRP A 202 11.82 -8.55 28.07
C TRP A 202 10.87 -9.67 28.49
N VAL A 203 11.18 -10.90 28.05
CA VAL A 203 10.35 -12.06 28.41
C VAL A 203 10.46 -12.42 29.90
N GLN A 204 11.67 -12.33 30.48
CA GLN A 204 11.90 -12.76 31.87
C GLN A 204 11.51 -11.71 32.90
N ARG A 205 11.77 -10.43 32.61
CA ARG A 205 11.53 -9.33 33.56
C ARG A 205 10.22 -8.60 33.31
N GLY A 206 9.64 -8.72 32.13
CA GLY A 206 8.44 -7.99 31.75
C GLY A 206 8.66 -6.49 31.51
N GLU A 207 9.92 -6.04 31.42
CA GLU A 207 10.32 -4.65 31.23
C GLU A 207 10.65 -4.36 29.75
N GLY A 208 9.76 -4.72 28.86
CA GLY A 208 9.93 -4.57 27.42
C GLY A 208 8.75 -3.86 26.76
N PRO A 209 8.74 -3.82 25.42
CA PRO A 209 7.59 -3.32 24.68
C PRO A 209 6.36 -4.22 24.88
N VAL A 210 5.20 -3.72 24.49
CA VAL A 210 4.00 -4.56 24.41
C VAL A 210 4.28 -5.71 23.44
N MET A 211 4.08 -6.94 23.90
CA MET A 211 4.28 -8.15 23.10
C MET A 211 2.94 -8.83 22.80
N SER A 212 2.95 -9.85 21.89
CA SER A 212 1.74 -10.56 21.46
C SER A 212 0.82 -10.96 22.60
N ASN A 213 1.36 -11.53 23.69
CA ASN A 213 0.59 -11.97 24.85
C ASN A 213 0.02 -10.82 25.71
N GLN A 214 0.48 -9.60 25.51
CA GLN A 214 0.03 -8.41 26.25
C GLN A 214 -0.92 -7.55 25.42
N LEU A 215 -1.00 -7.76 24.09
CA LEU A 215 -1.70 -6.89 23.15
C LEU A 215 -3.14 -6.60 23.56
N MET A 216 -3.93 -7.62 23.83
CA MET A 216 -5.34 -7.47 24.22
C MET A 216 -5.51 -6.60 25.47
N ARG A 217 -4.72 -6.87 26.51
CA ARG A 217 -4.81 -6.14 27.79
C ARG A 217 -4.32 -4.71 27.70
N SER A 218 -3.28 -4.47 26.91
CA SER A 218 -2.62 -3.18 26.83
C SER A 218 -3.21 -2.23 25.80
N LYS A 219 -3.70 -2.78 24.67
CA LYS A 219 -4.11 -1.98 23.51
C LYS A 219 -5.59 -2.13 23.15
N VAL A 220 -6.27 -3.22 23.49
CA VAL A 220 -7.68 -3.44 23.11
C VAL A 220 -8.62 -3.17 24.27
N PHE A 221 -8.39 -3.80 25.42
CA PHE A 221 -9.29 -3.69 26.57
C PHE A 221 -9.48 -2.28 27.14
N PRO A 222 -8.48 -1.37 27.10
CA PRO A 222 -8.70 0.02 27.54
C PRO A 222 -9.73 0.79 26.72
N HIS A 223 -9.99 0.37 25.47
CA HIS A 223 -10.94 1.00 24.59
C HIS A 223 -12.36 0.42 24.67
N LEU A 224 -12.55 -0.67 25.41
CA LEU A 224 -13.87 -1.26 25.62
C LEU A 224 -14.74 -0.34 26.49
N ARG A 225 -15.90 0.02 25.98
CA ARG A 225 -16.90 0.85 26.68
C ARG A 225 -18.16 0.04 26.97
N ASP A 226 -18.77 0.29 28.13
CA ASP A 226 -20.00 -0.37 28.51
C ASP A 226 -21.15 0.02 27.55
N GLY A 227 -21.77 -1.00 26.96
CA GLY A 227 -22.90 -0.83 26.05
C GLY A 227 -22.53 -0.50 24.60
N GLU A 228 -21.24 -0.34 24.27
CA GLU A 228 -20.79 -0.11 22.90
C GLU A 228 -20.17 -1.40 22.33
N PRO A 229 -20.57 -1.85 21.14
CA PRO A 229 -19.95 -3.01 20.51
C PRO A 229 -18.54 -2.63 19.99
N THR A 230 -17.58 -3.49 20.23
CA THR A 230 -16.21 -3.34 19.71
C THR A 230 -15.91 -4.50 18.77
N LEU A 231 -15.48 -4.20 17.56
CA LEU A 231 -15.02 -5.18 16.59
C LEU A 231 -13.49 -5.23 16.62
N PHE A 232 -12.94 -6.40 16.95
CA PHE A 232 -11.51 -6.66 16.82
C PHE A 232 -11.26 -7.48 15.55
N VAL A 233 -10.51 -6.93 14.61
CA VAL A 233 -10.18 -7.59 13.35
C VAL A 233 -8.69 -7.93 13.34
N LEU A 234 -8.37 -9.21 13.24
CA LEU A 234 -7.00 -9.69 13.07
C LEU A 234 -6.78 -10.10 11.62
N LEU A 235 -5.92 -9.38 10.92
CA LEU A 235 -5.49 -9.73 9.57
C LEU A 235 -4.13 -10.40 9.65
N ASP A 236 -4.13 -11.74 9.49
CA ASP A 236 -2.90 -12.52 9.53
C ASP A 236 -2.05 -12.24 8.28
N ASN A 237 -0.74 -12.12 8.48
CA ASN A 237 0.25 -11.87 7.42
C ASN A 237 0.06 -10.54 6.63
N LEU A 238 -0.74 -9.60 7.11
CA LEU A 238 -0.82 -8.26 6.54
C LEU A 238 0.40 -7.45 6.96
N ARG A 239 1.20 -6.98 5.99
CA ARG A 239 2.35 -6.12 6.25
C ARG A 239 1.95 -4.66 6.36
N TYR A 240 2.79 -3.86 7.02
CA TYR A 240 2.54 -2.44 7.22
C TYR A 240 2.52 -1.62 5.91
N ASP A 241 3.35 -1.98 4.92
CA ASP A 241 3.30 -1.41 3.58
C ASP A 241 1.95 -1.65 2.89
N GLN A 242 1.43 -2.87 3.00
CA GLN A 242 0.10 -3.21 2.48
C GLN A 242 -1.01 -2.45 3.21
N TRP A 243 -0.90 -2.31 4.54
CA TRP A 243 -1.81 -1.46 5.30
C TRP A 243 -1.82 -0.02 4.78
N LYS A 244 -0.65 0.59 4.58
CA LYS A 244 -0.54 1.97 4.08
C LYS A 244 -1.13 2.18 2.69
N VAL A 245 -1.16 1.15 1.85
CA VAL A 245 -1.82 1.20 0.53
C VAL A 245 -3.34 1.15 0.65
N ILE A 246 -3.90 0.34 1.58
CA ILE A 246 -5.35 0.22 1.77
C ILE A 246 -5.94 1.24 2.77
N GLU A 247 -5.12 1.87 3.60
CA GLU A 247 -5.55 2.84 4.60
C GLU A 247 -6.40 3.98 4.02
N PRO A 248 -6.06 4.62 2.87
CA PRO A 248 -6.89 5.66 2.27
C PRO A 248 -8.32 5.19 1.95
N ILE A 249 -8.48 3.94 1.51
CA ILE A 249 -9.79 3.35 1.19
C ILE A 249 -10.60 3.12 2.48
N ILE A 250 -9.97 2.62 3.52
CA ILE A 250 -10.61 2.38 4.82
C ILE A 250 -11.03 3.72 5.47
N THR A 251 -10.21 4.76 5.34
CA THR A 251 -10.47 6.07 5.94
C THR A 251 -11.57 6.88 5.26
N GLU A 252 -12.06 6.44 4.11
CA GLU A 252 -13.32 6.97 3.55
C GLU A 252 -14.54 6.65 4.43
N LEU A 253 -14.52 5.52 5.16
CA LEU A 253 -15.61 5.04 5.99
C LEU A 253 -15.33 5.14 7.49
N TYR A 254 -14.05 5.11 7.88
CA TYR A 254 -13.62 5.06 9.28
C TYR A 254 -12.54 6.11 9.54
N ARG A 255 -12.48 6.61 10.76
CA ARG A 255 -11.40 7.49 11.21
C ARG A 255 -10.37 6.68 11.99
N VAL A 256 -9.10 6.74 11.60
CA VAL A 256 -7.99 6.23 12.41
C VAL A 256 -7.78 7.17 13.58
N GLU A 257 -7.94 6.68 14.80
CA GLU A 257 -7.72 7.46 16.04
C GLU A 257 -6.31 7.25 16.58
N GLU A 258 -5.77 6.05 16.47
CA GLU A 258 -4.43 5.70 16.95
C GLU A 258 -3.81 4.66 16.03
N GLU A 259 -2.52 4.78 15.77
CA GLU A 259 -1.70 3.78 15.09
C GLU A 259 -0.46 3.49 15.94
N ASP A 260 -0.27 2.23 16.29
CA ASP A 260 0.84 1.82 17.14
C ASP A 260 1.42 0.46 16.72
N PHE A 261 2.56 0.09 17.28
CA PHE A 261 3.23 -1.19 17.06
C PHE A 261 3.32 -2.01 18.34
N PHE A 262 3.29 -3.31 18.19
CA PHE A 262 3.68 -4.25 19.22
C PHE A 262 4.77 -5.18 18.68
N TYR A 263 5.51 -5.79 19.56
CA TYR A 263 6.54 -6.76 19.19
C TYR A 263 5.96 -8.17 19.27
N SER A 264 6.05 -8.89 18.17
CA SER A 264 5.65 -10.30 18.17
C SER A 264 6.59 -11.12 19.05
N ILE A 265 6.03 -12.11 19.75
CA ILE A 265 6.86 -13.11 20.43
C ILE A 265 7.63 -13.93 19.41
N LEU A 266 8.77 -14.47 19.81
CA LEU A 266 9.58 -15.36 18.98
C LEU A 266 9.36 -16.83 19.34
N PRO A 267 9.19 -17.70 18.34
CA PRO A 267 9.12 -17.42 16.91
C PRO A 267 7.83 -16.69 16.53
N THR A 268 7.88 -15.89 15.47
CA THR A 268 6.77 -15.06 15.01
C THR A 268 5.68 -15.85 14.25
N SER A 269 5.78 -17.16 14.18
CA SER A 269 4.82 -17.98 13.45
C SER A 269 3.42 -17.88 14.04
N THR A 270 2.41 -18.04 13.18
CA THR A 270 0.99 -17.92 13.48
C THR A 270 0.58 -18.72 14.71
N GLN A 271 1.05 -19.97 14.81
CA GLN A 271 0.79 -20.87 15.95
C GLN A 271 1.13 -20.24 17.31
N TYR A 272 2.31 -19.62 17.41
CA TYR A 272 2.76 -19.04 18.68
C TYR A 272 2.15 -17.67 18.92
N SER A 273 2.24 -16.78 17.92
CA SER A 273 1.85 -15.38 18.05
C SER A 273 0.34 -15.22 18.25
N ARG A 274 -0.50 -15.85 17.43
CA ARG A 274 -1.96 -15.71 17.53
C ARG A 274 -2.50 -16.34 18.80
N ASN A 275 -2.08 -17.57 19.15
CA ASN A 275 -2.49 -18.17 20.42
C ASN A 275 -2.07 -17.32 21.63
N ALA A 276 -0.90 -16.66 21.58
CA ALA A 276 -0.50 -15.72 22.62
C ALA A 276 -1.39 -14.48 22.69
N ILE A 277 -1.78 -13.90 21.53
CA ILE A 277 -2.72 -12.77 21.44
C ILE A 277 -4.05 -13.14 22.11
N PHE A 278 -4.68 -14.23 21.67
CA PHE A 278 -6.00 -14.63 22.14
C PHE A 278 -6.00 -15.19 23.57
N SER A 279 -4.94 -15.85 24.00
CA SER A 279 -4.85 -16.34 25.37
C SER A 279 -4.35 -15.29 26.38
N GLY A 280 -3.60 -14.27 25.93
CA GLY A 280 -2.88 -13.38 26.84
C GLY A 280 -1.80 -14.08 27.67
N LEU A 281 -1.22 -15.16 27.16
CA LEU A 281 -0.21 -16.00 27.82
C LEU A 281 0.95 -16.30 26.86
N MET A 282 2.10 -16.61 27.42
CA MET A 282 3.21 -17.17 26.64
C MET A 282 2.93 -18.62 26.23
N PRO A 283 3.47 -19.12 25.11
CA PRO A 283 3.21 -20.47 24.59
C PRO A 283 3.40 -21.59 25.61
N LEU A 284 4.45 -21.52 26.43
CA LEU A 284 4.70 -22.51 27.48
C LEU A 284 3.60 -22.51 28.54
N ASP A 285 3.05 -21.35 28.87
CA ASP A 285 1.96 -21.25 29.86
C ASP A 285 0.63 -21.72 29.26
N ILE A 286 0.41 -21.53 27.96
CA ILE A 286 -0.75 -22.10 27.25
C ILE A 286 -0.67 -23.63 27.31
N ALA A 287 0.46 -24.19 26.91
CA ALA A 287 0.68 -25.63 26.91
C ALA A 287 0.49 -26.28 28.29
N LYS A 288 0.91 -25.60 29.37
CA LYS A 288 0.74 -26.09 30.76
C LYS A 288 -0.69 -25.96 31.28
N ARG A 289 -1.38 -24.85 30.97
CA ARG A 289 -2.73 -24.58 31.51
C ARG A 289 -3.84 -25.22 30.70
N PHE A 290 -3.63 -25.35 29.38
CA PHE A 290 -4.61 -25.80 28.41
C PHE A 290 -3.99 -26.85 27.46
N PRO A 291 -3.49 -28.00 27.99
CA PRO A 291 -2.79 -28.98 27.19
C PRO A 291 -3.65 -29.56 26.04
N ASP A 292 -4.96 -29.63 26.20
CA ASP A 292 -5.87 -30.11 25.18
C ASP A 292 -6.08 -29.10 24.02
N TRP A 293 -5.76 -27.84 24.22
CA TRP A 293 -5.92 -26.76 23.25
C TRP A 293 -4.59 -26.34 22.61
N TRP A 294 -3.48 -26.88 23.11
CA TRP A 294 -2.14 -26.62 22.56
C TRP A 294 -1.66 -27.82 21.75
N LYS A 295 -1.07 -27.55 20.60
CA LYS A 295 -0.34 -28.53 19.80
C LYS A 295 1.08 -28.06 19.52
N ASN A 296 2.02 -28.99 19.60
CA ASN A 296 3.42 -28.73 19.26
C ASN A 296 3.65 -28.83 17.74
N ASP A 297 4.80 -28.37 17.27
CA ASP A 297 5.13 -28.31 15.84
C ASP A 297 5.09 -29.70 15.17
N ASN A 298 5.47 -30.73 15.88
CA ASN A 298 5.54 -32.13 15.41
C ASN A 298 4.18 -32.87 15.47
N GLU A 299 3.13 -32.25 16.00
CA GLU A 299 1.79 -32.86 16.08
C GLU A 299 0.96 -32.51 14.83
N GLU A 300 0.16 -33.46 14.35
CA GLU A 300 -0.68 -33.27 13.17
C GLU A 300 -1.93 -32.42 13.46
N GLY A 301 -2.43 -31.73 12.41
CA GLY A 301 -3.65 -30.93 12.41
C GLY A 301 -3.44 -29.45 12.69
N GLY A 302 -4.55 -28.70 12.68
CA GLY A 302 -4.55 -27.25 12.91
C GLY A 302 -4.04 -26.88 14.30
N LYS A 303 -3.27 -25.82 14.39
CA LYS A 303 -2.59 -25.40 15.64
C LYS A 303 -3.24 -24.18 16.30
N ASN A 304 -4.20 -23.58 15.61
CA ASN A 304 -4.95 -22.40 16.06
C ASN A 304 -6.47 -22.65 16.12
N LEU A 305 -6.89 -23.91 16.39
CA LEU A 305 -8.30 -24.30 16.37
C LEU A 305 -9.08 -23.89 17.63
N HIS A 306 -8.41 -23.36 18.63
CA HIS A 306 -8.98 -23.06 19.95
C HIS A 306 -8.80 -21.60 20.36
N GLU A 307 -8.67 -20.69 19.39
CA GLU A 307 -8.49 -19.26 19.67
C GLU A 307 -9.72 -18.65 20.36
N ASP A 308 -10.92 -19.08 20.00
CA ASP A 308 -12.19 -18.69 20.61
C ASP A 308 -12.25 -19.04 22.09
N VAL A 309 -11.92 -20.28 22.46
CA VAL A 309 -11.92 -20.70 23.88
C VAL A 309 -10.79 -20.08 24.67
N LEU A 310 -9.61 -19.90 24.07
CA LEU A 310 -8.49 -19.18 24.67
C LEU A 310 -8.85 -17.71 24.95
N PHE A 311 -9.56 -17.07 24.02
CA PHE A 311 -10.04 -15.70 24.18
C PHE A 311 -11.08 -15.59 25.31
N ASN A 312 -12.03 -16.49 25.35
CA ASN A 312 -13.00 -16.56 26.45
C ASN A 312 -12.31 -16.71 27.82
N GLU A 313 -11.28 -17.55 27.91
CA GLU A 313 -10.50 -17.69 29.15
C GLU A 313 -9.67 -16.43 29.48
N LEU A 314 -9.20 -15.70 28.46
CA LEU A 314 -8.55 -14.39 28.67
C LEU A 314 -9.56 -13.38 29.24
N LEU A 315 -10.77 -13.28 28.67
CA LEU A 315 -11.82 -12.38 29.16
C LEU A 315 -12.20 -12.67 30.60
N LYS A 316 -12.43 -13.95 30.97
CA LYS A 316 -12.70 -14.35 32.36
C LYS A 316 -11.59 -13.94 33.34
N ARG A 317 -10.33 -14.01 32.91
CA ARG A 317 -9.17 -13.60 33.74
C ARG A 317 -8.96 -12.09 33.78
N ALA A 318 -9.45 -11.36 32.78
CA ALA A 318 -9.27 -9.91 32.69
C ALA A 318 -10.40 -9.13 33.38
N PHE A 319 -11.62 -9.64 33.34
CA PHE A 319 -12.80 -8.92 33.80
C PHE A 319 -13.50 -9.67 34.95
N ARG A 320 -14.08 -8.90 35.90
CA ARG A 320 -14.88 -9.44 37.01
C ARG A 320 -16.32 -9.76 36.60
N LYS A 321 -16.76 -9.20 35.47
CA LYS A 321 -18.08 -9.41 34.87
C LYS A 321 -17.93 -10.22 33.59
N GLU A 322 -18.96 -10.94 33.23
CA GLU A 322 -19.03 -11.65 31.96
C GLU A 322 -19.07 -10.62 30.80
N ILE A 323 -18.18 -10.77 29.85
CA ILE A 323 -18.14 -9.99 28.62
C ILE A 323 -18.76 -10.84 27.52
N LYS A 324 -19.90 -10.39 27.01
CA LYS A 324 -20.53 -11.01 25.85
C LYS A 324 -19.64 -10.79 24.64
N ASN A 325 -19.25 -11.88 24.00
CA ASN A 325 -18.41 -11.85 22.80
C ASN A 325 -18.86 -12.90 21.80
N GLU A 326 -18.46 -12.69 20.54
CA GLU A 326 -18.63 -13.62 19.44
C GLU A 326 -17.30 -13.70 18.69
N TYR A 327 -16.86 -14.91 18.35
CA TYR A 327 -15.67 -15.17 17.55
C TYR A 327 -16.14 -15.71 16.20
N VAL A 328 -15.73 -15.11 15.08
CA VAL A 328 -16.17 -15.44 13.72
C VAL A 328 -14.99 -15.89 12.88
#